data_76b63ad65c479c81ebeaa3cc76e62ae0
#
_entry.id   76b63ad65c479c81ebeaa3cc76e62ae0
#
_cell.length_a   1.000
_cell.length_b   1.000
_cell.length_c   1.000
_cell.angle_alpha   90.00
_cell.angle_beta   90.00
_cell.angle_gamma   90.00
#
_symmetry.space_group_name_H-M   'P 1'
#
loop_
_entity.id
_entity.type
_entity.pdbx_description
1 polymer ?
#
loop_
_entity_poly.entity_id
_entity_poly.type
_entity_poly.pdbx_seq_one_letter_code
_entity_poly.pdbx_strand_id
1 'polypeptide(L)'
;MYPKNPIFQKCLLFLEALPNIKATIQGEPYFSSEVLADGELIISTSNKTTNYICEIKTGITNDIVEQVAEYFANLARRLNGKQRPLLVTRNLSNLVIDQLLERNIEFIDVDGSIYLNSPEIYIVVRNQTSTDSTNKPLEITSAVLQVMYALLSYPELTSIENSEINISYCSGVSPQTVKSILKKLQELKYIRRSQGEYEIISYIKLLERWELGYAERLRAKLLIKTYSSIGKQNLSEIEGLIKTYASEYKYLIGGELAASIITTYLRPISVVLHLNKETIDYHREIAVKLKLKPNPEGNITFLQNIGDYGDYEYGELAKNIIDPLLIHAELVRTGDSRLKETAQLIFDKYIEELAQG
;
A
#
# COMPACT_ATOMS: atom_id res chain seq x y z
N MET A 1 1.01 12.80 -25.89
CA MET A 1 1.34 13.72 -24.79
C MET A 1 2.61 13.18 -24.13
N TYR A 2 3.57 14.04 -23.75
CA TYR A 2 4.78 13.57 -23.06
C TYR A 2 4.40 13.24 -21.61
N PRO A 3 4.74 12.07 -21.06
CA PRO A 3 4.34 11.68 -19.71
C PRO A 3 4.92 12.61 -18.65
N LYS A 4 4.17 12.87 -17.60
CA LYS A 4 4.62 13.64 -16.45
C LYS A 4 5.52 12.82 -15.54
N ASN A 5 5.16 11.54 -15.32
CA ASN A 5 5.91 10.65 -14.44
C ASN A 5 7.24 10.22 -15.08
N PRO A 6 8.40 10.41 -14.40
CA PRO A 6 9.70 10.02 -14.92
C PRO A 6 9.86 8.53 -15.21
N ILE A 7 9.09 7.67 -14.54
CA ILE A 7 9.11 6.22 -14.77
C ILE A 7 8.51 5.93 -16.15
N PHE A 8 7.34 6.50 -16.46
CA PHE A 8 6.75 6.36 -17.79
C PHE A 8 7.65 6.91 -18.89
N GLN A 9 8.31 8.06 -18.66
CA GLN A 9 9.26 8.62 -19.63
C GLN A 9 10.35 7.62 -20.01
N LYS A 10 10.96 6.97 -19.01
CA LYS A 10 12.01 5.97 -19.26
C LYS A 10 11.46 4.72 -19.97
N CYS A 11 10.31 4.21 -19.52
CA CYS A 11 9.69 3.04 -20.16
C CYS A 11 9.33 3.28 -21.64
N LEU A 12 8.83 4.49 -21.96
CA LEU A 12 8.56 4.85 -23.35
C LEU A 12 9.81 4.83 -24.22
N LEU A 13 10.94 5.35 -23.74
CA LEU A 13 12.20 5.32 -24.50
C LEU A 13 12.61 3.91 -24.89
N PHE A 14 12.45 2.93 -24.00
CA PHE A 14 12.77 1.53 -24.30
C PHE A 14 11.78 0.90 -25.30
N LEU A 15 10.49 1.22 -25.18
CA LEU A 15 9.49 0.73 -26.11
C LEU A 15 9.70 1.32 -27.52
N GLU A 16 9.94 2.61 -27.61
CA GLU A 16 10.17 3.31 -28.89
C GLU A 16 11.48 2.92 -29.56
N ALA A 17 12.45 2.41 -28.79
CA ALA A 17 13.70 1.85 -29.34
C ALA A 17 13.47 0.50 -30.07
N LEU A 18 12.32 -0.14 -29.84
CA LEU A 18 11.99 -1.40 -30.52
C LEU A 18 11.48 -1.12 -31.95
N PRO A 19 11.87 -1.94 -32.94
CA PRO A 19 11.44 -1.74 -34.32
C PRO A 19 9.92 -1.89 -34.46
N ASN A 20 9.30 -0.98 -35.22
CA ASN A 20 7.87 -0.98 -35.54
C ASN A 20 6.93 -0.85 -34.31
N ILE A 21 7.42 -0.37 -33.18
CA ILE A 21 6.63 -0.07 -31.98
C ILE A 21 6.46 1.45 -31.87
N LYS A 22 5.21 1.89 -31.64
CA LYS A 22 4.89 3.25 -31.19
C LYS A 22 4.16 3.14 -29.86
N ALA A 23 4.60 3.89 -28.87
CA ALA A 23 4.02 3.88 -27.54
C ALA A 23 3.59 5.30 -27.14
N THR A 24 2.42 5.45 -26.55
CA THR A 24 1.88 6.75 -26.16
C THR A 24 1.12 6.63 -24.85
N ILE A 25 1.39 7.50 -23.90
CA ILE A 25 0.56 7.66 -22.69
C ILE A 25 -0.61 8.58 -23.03
N GLN A 26 -1.83 8.08 -22.83
CA GLN A 26 -3.05 8.85 -23.08
C GLN A 26 -3.62 9.50 -21.81
N GLY A 27 -3.64 8.77 -20.70
CA GLY A 27 -4.12 9.24 -19.41
C GLY A 27 -3.04 9.09 -18.34
N GLU A 28 -2.85 10.12 -17.52
CA GLU A 28 -1.92 10.11 -16.37
C GLU A 28 -2.45 11.11 -15.33
N PRO A 29 -3.17 10.61 -14.28
CA PRO A 29 -3.60 9.23 -14.07
C PRO A 29 -4.71 8.76 -15.03
N TYR A 30 -4.91 7.44 -15.14
CA TYR A 30 -6.07 6.86 -15.81
C TYR A 30 -7.25 6.78 -14.86
N PHE A 31 -8.43 7.18 -15.35
CA PHE A 31 -9.64 7.19 -14.56
C PHE A 31 -10.84 6.62 -15.34
N SER A 32 -11.56 5.69 -14.70
CA SER A 32 -12.83 5.16 -15.19
C SER A 32 -13.81 4.95 -14.02
N SER A 33 -15.03 4.50 -14.29
CA SER A 33 -16.02 4.15 -13.24
C SER A 33 -15.55 3.03 -12.31
N GLU A 34 -14.71 2.13 -12.80
CA GLU A 34 -14.32 0.91 -12.09
C GLU A 34 -12.84 0.90 -11.65
N VAL A 35 -12.01 1.74 -12.28
CA VAL A 35 -10.56 1.70 -12.10
C VAL A 35 -9.96 3.10 -12.07
N LEU A 36 -9.17 3.36 -11.06
CA LEU A 36 -8.17 4.42 -11.02
C LEU A 36 -6.79 3.76 -11.06
N ALA A 37 -5.94 4.18 -12.00
CA ALA A 37 -4.60 3.63 -12.19
C ALA A 37 -3.61 4.76 -12.51
N ASP A 38 -2.29 4.44 -12.47
CA ASP A 38 -1.24 5.45 -12.66
C ASP A 38 -1.18 5.97 -14.10
N GLY A 39 -1.67 5.21 -15.09
CA GLY A 39 -1.72 5.68 -16.47
C GLY A 39 -2.36 4.72 -17.45
N GLU A 40 -2.67 5.24 -18.65
CA GLU A 40 -3.08 4.46 -19.81
C GLU A 40 -2.00 4.55 -20.89
N LEU A 41 -1.42 3.40 -21.25
CA LEU A 41 -0.42 3.25 -22.29
C LEU A 41 -1.02 2.58 -23.52
N ILE A 42 -0.91 3.23 -24.66
CA ILE A 42 -1.27 2.65 -25.95
C ILE A 42 -0.01 2.25 -26.69
N ILE A 43 0.07 0.97 -27.03
CA ILE A 43 1.15 0.41 -27.85
C ILE A 43 0.57 0.02 -29.21
N SER A 44 1.15 0.59 -30.26
CA SER A 44 0.75 0.34 -31.64
C SER A 44 1.90 -0.30 -32.41
N THR A 45 1.57 -1.34 -33.16
CA THR A 45 2.41 -1.93 -34.23
C THR A 45 1.89 -1.48 -35.59
N SER A 46 2.47 -1.96 -36.68
CA SER A 46 2.05 -1.59 -38.04
C SER A 46 0.55 -1.80 -38.32
N ASN A 47 -0.08 -2.80 -37.70
CA ASN A 47 -1.44 -3.22 -38.01
C ASN A 47 -2.36 -3.38 -36.79
N LYS A 48 -1.85 -3.24 -35.58
CA LYS A 48 -2.61 -3.54 -34.34
C LYS A 48 -2.27 -2.57 -33.23
N THR A 49 -3.24 -2.40 -32.34
CA THR A 49 -3.10 -1.52 -31.17
C THR A 49 -3.61 -2.23 -29.92
N THR A 50 -2.85 -2.16 -28.84
CA THR A 50 -3.21 -2.72 -27.52
C THR A 50 -3.21 -1.60 -26.47
N ASN A 51 -4.25 -1.56 -25.66
CA ASN A 51 -4.40 -0.61 -24.58
C ASN A 51 -4.03 -1.27 -23.25
N TYR A 52 -3.08 -0.67 -22.55
CA TYR A 52 -2.63 -1.11 -21.24
C TYR A 52 -3.01 -0.11 -20.17
N ILE A 53 -3.56 -0.60 -19.07
CA ILE A 53 -3.79 0.16 -17.86
C ILE A 53 -2.62 -0.12 -16.91
N CYS A 54 -1.84 0.92 -16.66
CA CYS A 54 -0.55 0.83 -16.00
C CYS A 54 -0.66 1.10 -14.50
N GLU A 55 -0.06 0.22 -13.72
CA GLU A 55 0.19 0.42 -12.29
C GLU A 55 1.70 0.47 -12.03
N ILE A 56 2.14 1.55 -11.41
CA ILE A 56 3.55 1.72 -11.03
C ILE A 56 3.76 1.10 -9.66
N LYS A 57 4.58 0.08 -9.58
CA LYS A 57 5.01 -0.54 -8.32
C LYS A 57 6.53 -0.61 -8.30
N THR A 58 7.13 -0.01 -7.29
CA THR A 58 8.58 0.00 -7.11
C THR A 58 8.96 -0.87 -5.91
N GLY A 59 10.05 -1.59 -5.98
CA GLY A 59 10.48 -2.43 -4.86
C GLY A 59 9.90 -3.84 -4.84
N ILE A 60 9.55 -4.38 -6.00
CA ILE A 60 9.09 -5.76 -6.14
C ILE A 60 10.25 -6.71 -5.86
N THR A 61 10.05 -7.57 -4.88
CA THR A 61 10.95 -8.65 -4.48
C THR A 61 10.27 -10.00 -4.69
N ASN A 62 11.01 -11.09 -4.73
CA ASN A 62 10.46 -12.41 -5.05
C ASN A 62 9.39 -12.89 -4.05
N ASP A 63 9.42 -12.43 -2.82
CA ASP A 63 8.47 -12.79 -1.77
C ASP A 63 7.09 -12.11 -1.90
N ILE A 64 6.96 -11.07 -2.75
CA ILE A 64 5.69 -10.38 -3.00
C ILE A 64 5.10 -10.64 -4.39
N VAL A 65 5.77 -11.43 -5.23
CA VAL A 65 5.28 -11.67 -6.60
C VAL A 65 3.89 -12.30 -6.61
N GLU A 66 3.58 -13.20 -5.65
CA GLU A 66 2.22 -13.77 -5.52
C GLU A 66 1.17 -12.69 -5.28
N GLN A 67 1.48 -11.73 -4.44
CA GLN A 67 0.60 -10.62 -4.09
C GLN A 67 0.38 -9.69 -5.27
N VAL A 68 1.46 -9.41 -5.99
CA VAL A 68 1.38 -8.64 -7.24
C VAL A 68 0.52 -9.38 -8.26
N ALA A 69 0.68 -10.71 -8.38
CA ALA A 69 -0.12 -11.52 -9.29
C ALA A 69 -1.62 -11.47 -8.96
N GLU A 70 -1.97 -11.60 -7.70
CA GLU A 70 -3.37 -11.51 -7.26
C GLU A 70 -3.95 -10.10 -7.50
N TYR A 71 -3.19 -9.05 -7.20
CA TYR A 71 -3.59 -7.67 -7.48
C TYR A 71 -3.88 -7.47 -8.98
N PHE A 72 -2.97 -7.93 -9.86
CA PHE A 72 -3.13 -7.79 -11.30
C PHE A 72 -4.26 -8.66 -11.87
N ALA A 73 -4.50 -9.83 -11.29
CA ALA A 73 -5.67 -10.65 -11.63
C ALA A 73 -6.99 -9.96 -11.25
N ASN A 74 -7.04 -9.29 -10.09
CA ASN A 74 -8.17 -8.48 -9.67
C ASN A 74 -8.39 -7.25 -10.55
N LEU A 75 -7.31 -6.57 -10.92
CA LEU A 75 -7.35 -5.44 -11.85
C LEU A 75 -7.89 -5.88 -13.22
N ALA A 76 -7.38 -6.99 -13.77
CA ALA A 76 -7.83 -7.53 -15.06
C ALA A 76 -9.34 -7.81 -15.10
N ARG A 77 -9.93 -8.30 -14.00
CA ARG A 77 -11.38 -8.54 -13.90
C ARG A 77 -12.24 -7.28 -13.96
N ARG A 78 -11.69 -6.14 -13.53
CA ARG A 78 -12.38 -4.84 -13.54
C ARG A 78 -12.18 -4.05 -14.84
N LEU A 79 -11.20 -4.43 -15.65
CA LEU A 79 -10.97 -3.82 -16.95
C LEU A 79 -11.98 -4.33 -17.98
N ASN A 80 -12.31 -3.49 -18.94
CA ASN A 80 -13.05 -3.96 -20.10
C ASN A 80 -12.17 -4.90 -20.93
N GLY A 81 -12.77 -5.86 -21.65
CA GLY A 81 -12.04 -6.91 -22.37
C GLY A 81 -11.09 -6.44 -23.49
N LYS A 82 -10.97 -5.12 -23.72
CA LYS A 82 -10.03 -4.51 -24.68
C LYS A 82 -8.81 -3.91 -23.99
N GLN A 83 -8.82 -3.81 -22.67
CA GLN A 83 -7.74 -3.25 -21.87
C GLN A 83 -7.02 -4.37 -21.10
N ARG A 84 -5.72 -4.22 -20.91
CA ARG A 84 -4.88 -5.19 -20.21
C ARG A 84 -4.13 -4.50 -19.07
N PRO A 85 -3.95 -5.15 -17.93
CA PRO A 85 -3.15 -4.59 -16.86
C PRO A 85 -1.65 -4.69 -17.19
N LEU A 86 -0.88 -3.66 -16.88
CA LEU A 86 0.56 -3.61 -17.09
C LEU A 86 1.27 -3.13 -15.82
N LEU A 87 2.22 -3.93 -15.37
CA LEU A 87 3.12 -3.55 -14.30
C LEU A 87 4.24 -2.65 -14.84
N VAL A 88 4.38 -1.47 -14.29
CA VAL A 88 5.50 -0.57 -14.56
C VAL A 88 6.34 -0.47 -13.30
N THR A 89 7.65 -0.75 -13.39
CA THR A 89 8.47 -0.95 -12.20
C THR A 89 9.92 -0.52 -12.36
N ARG A 90 10.73 -0.77 -11.34
CA ARG A 90 12.18 -0.49 -11.32
C ARG A 90 12.94 -1.67 -10.73
N ASN A 91 14.16 -1.90 -11.24
CA ASN A 91 15.16 -2.77 -10.62
C ASN A 91 14.65 -4.18 -10.32
N LEU A 92 14.09 -4.85 -11.30
CA LEU A 92 13.71 -6.26 -11.17
C LEU A 92 14.97 -7.13 -11.14
N SER A 93 15.05 -8.05 -10.17
CA SER A 93 16.05 -9.12 -10.20
C SER A 93 15.66 -10.19 -11.21
N ASN A 94 16.63 -10.97 -11.71
CA ASN A 94 16.35 -12.07 -12.63
C ASN A 94 15.35 -13.06 -12.05
N LEU A 95 15.43 -13.36 -10.76
CA LEU A 95 14.50 -14.27 -10.08
C LEU A 95 13.05 -13.72 -10.09
N VAL A 96 12.88 -12.42 -9.86
CA VAL A 96 11.56 -11.77 -9.94
C VAL A 96 11.03 -11.76 -11.36
N ILE A 97 11.89 -11.48 -12.35
CA ILE A 97 11.53 -11.55 -13.78
C ILE A 97 11.02 -12.95 -14.12
N ASP A 98 11.73 -14.01 -13.72
CA ASP A 98 11.31 -15.38 -13.99
C ASP A 98 9.94 -15.69 -13.37
N GLN A 99 9.71 -15.28 -12.14
CA GLN A 99 8.43 -15.47 -11.47
C GLN A 99 7.27 -14.70 -12.11
N LEU A 100 7.51 -13.46 -12.58
CA LEU A 100 6.51 -12.67 -13.31
C LEU A 100 6.16 -13.32 -14.66
N LEU A 101 7.16 -13.85 -15.38
CA LEU A 101 6.98 -14.58 -16.61
C LEU A 101 6.14 -15.86 -16.41
N GLU A 102 6.46 -16.67 -15.39
CA GLU A 102 5.74 -17.89 -15.05
C GLU A 102 4.24 -17.61 -14.77
N ARG A 103 3.94 -16.47 -14.18
CA ARG A 103 2.56 -16.03 -13.85
C ARG A 103 1.89 -15.23 -14.98
N ASN A 104 2.59 -15.07 -16.08
CA ASN A 104 2.11 -14.29 -17.23
C ASN A 104 1.71 -12.84 -16.87
N ILE A 105 2.48 -12.20 -15.99
CA ILE A 105 2.28 -10.80 -15.61
C ILE A 105 3.08 -9.95 -16.58
N GLU A 106 2.39 -9.13 -17.37
CA GLU A 106 3.02 -8.22 -18.31
C GLU A 106 3.65 -7.05 -17.57
N PHE A 107 4.90 -6.72 -17.89
CA PHE A 107 5.63 -5.66 -17.21
C PHE A 107 6.62 -4.90 -18.10
N ILE A 108 6.95 -3.69 -17.68
CA ILE A 108 8.06 -2.87 -18.20
C ILE A 108 8.87 -2.36 -17.03
N ASP A 109 10.19 -2.54 -17.12
CA ASP A 109 11.16 -2.07 -16.13
C ASP A 109 11.93 -0.86 -16.67
N VAL A 110 12.22 0.12 -15.81
CA VAL A 110 13.04 1.30 -16.17
C VAL A 110 14.48 0.97 -16.54
N ASP A 111 14.92 -0.26 -16.33
CA ASP A 111 16.24 -0.75 -16.77
C ASP A 111 16.17 -1.42 -18.15
N GLY A 112 14.98 -1.49 -18.78
CA GLY A 112 14.77 -1.97 -20.13
C GLY A 112 14.36 -3.43 -20.24
N SER A 113 14.04 -4.13 -19.14
CA SER A 113 13.39 -5.44 -19.20
C SER A 113 11.91 -5.25 -19.53
N ILE A 114 11.41 -5.98 -20.51
CA ILE A 114 10.04 -5.87 -21.04
C ILE A 114 9.46 -7.25 -21.23
N TYR A 115 8.25 -7.47 -20.76
CA TYR A 115 7.43 -8.61 -21.09
C TYR A 115 6.01 -8.18 -21.44
N LEU A 116 5.63 -8.35 -22.70
CA LEU A 116 4.28 -8.12 -23.21
C LEU A 116 3.82 -9.39 -23.92
N ASN A 117 2.64 -9.88 -23.58
CA ASN A 117 2.09 -11.13 -24.10
C ASN A 117 0.60 -10.99 -24.40
N SER A 118 0.28 -10.19 -25.41
CA SER A 118 -1.09 -10.04 -25.91
C SER A 118 -1.26 -10.74 -27.25
N PRO A 119 -2.49 -10.96 -27.72
CA PRO A 119 -2.75 -11.50 -29.07
C PRO A 119 -2.17 -10.64 -30.20
N GLU A 120 -1.90 -9.37 -29.93
CA GLU A 120 -1.42 -8.37 -30.85
C GLU A 120 0.09 -8.18 -30.80
N ILE A 121 0.69 -8.35 -29.61
CA ILE A 121 2.07 -8.00 -29.33
C ILE A 121 2.70 -9.07 -28.44
N TYR A 122 3.82 -9.62 -28.87
CA TYR A 122 4.66 -10.48 -28.06
C TYR A 122 6.09 -9.93 -28.01
N ILE A 123 6.53 -9.49 -26.84
CA ILE A 123 7.85 -8.92 -26.61
C ILE A 123 8.44 -9.50 -25.33
N VAL A 124 9.65 -10.03 -25.42
CA VAL A 124 10.46 -10.44 -24.28
C VAL A 124 11.84 -9.83 -24.43
N VAL A 125 12.15 -8.86 -23.60
CA VAL A 125 13.48 -8.26 -23.48
C VAL A 125 13.95 -8.44 -22.05
N ARG A 126 15.11 -9.04 -21.88
CA ARG A 126 15.78 -9.13 -20.57
C ARG A 126 17.03 -8.27 -20.62
N ASN A 127 17.04 -7.22 -19.85
CA ASN A 127 18.25 -6.45 -19.66
C ASN A 127 19.04 -7.06 -18.51
N GLN A 128 20.25 -7.53 -18.78
CA GLN A 128 21.15 -8.07 -17.76
C GLN A 128 21.81 -6.90 -17.01
N THR A 129 21.10 -6.31 -16.05
CA THR A 129 21.79 -5.53 -15.04
C THR A 129 22.51 -6.52 -14.13
N SER A 130 23.83 -6.53 -14.22
CA SER A 130 24.73 -7.33 -13.38
C SER A 130 24.68 -6.83 -11.93
N THR A 131 23.66 -7.23 -11.21
CA THR A 131 23.66 -7.19 -9.75
C THR A 131 23.13 -8.51 -9.24
N ASP A 132 24.01 -9.53 -9.33
CA ASP A 132 23.93 -10.70 -8.45
C ASP A 132 24.16 -10.23 -7.01
N SER A 133 23.19 -9.58 -6.44
CA SER A 133 23.08 -9.48 -5.00
C SER A 133 22.36 -10.75 -4.55
N THR A 134 23.11 -11.64 -3.93
CA THR A 134 22.65 -12.84 -3.19
C THR A 134 21.76 -12.40 -2.00
N ASN A 135 20.81 -11.54 -2.22
CA ASN A 135 19.88 -11.08 -1.20
C ASN A 135 18.81 -12.15 -1.03
N LYS A 136 18.96 -12.95 0.02
CA LYS A 136 17.86 -13.80 0.49
C LYS A 136 16.61 -12.93 0.64
N PRO A 137 15.45 -13.38 0.13
CA PRO A 137 14.22 -12.62 0.24
C PRO A 137 13.93 -12.26 1.69
N LEU A 138 13.44 -11.06 1.92
CA LEU A 138 12.94 -10.67 3.23
C LEU A 138 11.63 -11.43 3.46
N GLU A 139 11.66 -12.41 4.35
CA GLU A 139 10.43 -13.07 4.78
C GLU A 139 9.55 -12.03 5.50
N ILE A 140 8.41 -11.72 4.91
CA ILE A 140 7.45 -10.75 5.43
C ILE A 140 6.66 -11.38 6.56
N THR A 141 7.17 -11.19 7.76
CA THR A 141 6.47 -11.55 9.00
C THR A 141 5.75 -10.34 9.58
N SER A 142 4.82 -10.59 10.52
CA SER A 142 4.15 -9.48 11.21
C SER A 142 5.14 -8.57 11.93
N ALA A 143 6.21 -9.13 12.50
CA ALA A 143 7.26 -8.33 13.16
C ALA A 143 7.97 -7.40 12.17
N VAL A 144 8.27 -7.87 10.95
CA VAL A 144 8.85 -7.04 9.89
C VAL A 144 7.90 -5.88 9.54
N LEU A 145 6.61 -6.18 9.34
CA LEU A 145 5.61 -5.15 9.02
C LEU A 145 5.39 -4.15 10.16
N GLN A 146 5.43 -4.59 11.41
CA GLN A 146 5.34 -3.69 12.57
C GLN A 146 6.56 -2.76 12.66
N VAL A 147 7.77 -3.26 12.40
CA VAL A 147 8.99 -2.43 12.36
C VAL A 147 8.95 -1.47 11.17
N MET A 148 8.54 -1.92 9.98
CA MET A 148 8.40 -1.02 8.83
C MET A 148 7.37 0.08 9.08
N TYR A 149 6.25 -0.24 9.74
CA TYR A 149 5.26 0.74 10.16
C TYR A 149 5.84 1.79 11.10
N ALA A 150 6.57 1.38 12.13
CA ALA A 150 7.22 2.31 13.05
C ALA A 150 8.20 3.26 12.34
N LEU A 151 8.96 2.74 11.36
CA LEU A 151 9.87 3.56 10.55
C LEU A 151 9.14 4.55 9.64
N LEU A 152 7.99 4.17 9.10
CA LEU A 152 7.18 5.01 8.22
C LEU A 152 6.40 6.08 8.98
N SER A 153 5.86 5.73 10.16
CA SER A 153 5.11 6.68 11.00
C SER A 153 6.02 7.68 11.72
N TYR A 154 7.25 7.27 12.03
CA TYR A 154 8.21 8.06 12.80
C TYR A 154 9.62 7.96 12.19
N PRO A 155 9.84 8.57 11.00
CA PRO A 155 11.15 8.51 10.33
C PRO A 155 12.29 9.00 11.21
N GLU A 156 12.02 9.97 12.08
CA GLU A 156 12.97 10.54 13.04
C GLU A 156 13.55 9.52 14.02
N LEU A 157 12.85 8.40 14.29
CA LEU A 157 13.37 7.34 15.17
C LEU A 157 14.66 6.71 14.64
N THR A 158 14.93 6.88 13.36
CA THR A 158 16.14 6.37 12.73
C THR A 158 17.40 7.18 13.08
N SER A 159 17.21 8.46 13.40
CA SER A 159 18.29 9.44 13.66
C SER A 159 18.53 9.70 15.16
N ILE A 160 17.85 8.99 16.05
CA ILE A 160 17.94 9.20 17.49
C ILE A 160 18.88 8.16 18.12
N GLU A 161 19.62 8.57 19.13
CA GLU A 161 20.43 7.66 19.96
C GLU A 161 19.55 6.53 20.53
N ASN A 162 20.03 5.29 20.48
CA ASN A 162 19.24 4.08 20.80
C ASN A 162 18.03 3.81 19.90
N SER A 163 18.14 4.13 18.62
CA SER A 163 17.08 3.92 17.62
C SER A 163 16.42 2.52 17.68
N GLU A 164 17.18 1.45 17.90
CA GLU A 164 16.66 0.08 18.01
C GLU A 164 15.70 -0.10 19.20
N ILE A 165 15.94 0.61 20.33
CA ILE A 165 15.06 0.58 21.52
C ILE A 165 13.78 1.37 21.25
N ASN A 166 13.90 2.55 20.66
CA ASN A 166 12.76 3.41 20.35
C ASN A 166 11.84 2.73 19.29
N ILE A 167 12.42 2.17 18.24
CA ILE A 167 11.67 1.39 17.24
C ILE A 167 11.03 0.15 17.88
N SER A 168 11.70 -0.51 18.83
CA SER A 168 11.13 -1.63 19.59
C SER A 168 9.89 -1.22 20.36
N TYR A 169 9.92 -0.09 21.03
CA TYR A 169 8.79 0.45 21.76
C TYR A 169 7.62 0.76 20.81
N CYS A 170 7.88 1.51 19.74
CA CYS A 170 6.85 1.88 18.77
C CYS A 170 6.29 0.70 17.99
N SER A 171 7.11 -0.31 17.65
CA SER A 171 6.66 -1.48 16.88
C SER A 171 6.05 -2.59 17.73
N GLY A 172 6.28 -2.59 19.05
CA GLY A 172 5.95 -3.72 19.92
C GLY A 172 6.77 -4.97 19.68
N VAL A 173 7.90 -4.85 18.96
CA VAL A 173 8.82 -5.95 18.61
C VAL A 173 10.07 -5.87 19.49
N SER A 174 10.61 -7.00 19.93
CA SER A 174 11.78 -7.00 20.82
C SER A 174 13.00 -6.31 20.16
N PRO A 175 13.86 -5.60 20.95
CA PRO A 175 15.02 -4.87 20.39
C PRO A 175 15.96 -5.76 19.56
N GLN A 176 16.16 -7.01 19.99
CA GLN A 176 17.01 -7.96 19.25
C GLN A 176 16.42 -8.32 17.90
N THR A 177 15.10 -8.48 17.82
CA THR A 177 14.37 -8.74 16.55
C THR A 177 14.40 -7.50 15.66
N VAL A 178 14.18 -6.30 16.21
CA VAL A 178 14.33 -5.02 15.50
C VAL A 178 15.70 -4.92 14.84
N LYS A 179 16.78 -5.15 15.60
CA LYS A 179 18.15 -5.12 15.08
C LYS A 179 18.35 -6.07 13.90
N SER A 180 17.81 -7.29 13.98
CA SER A 180 17.87 -8.27 12.88
C SER A 180 17.10 -7.79 11.65
N ILE A 181 15.92 -7.17 11.85
CA ILE A 181 15.09 -6.65 10.76
C ILE A 181 15.76 -5.44 10.11
N LEU A 182 16.29 -4.48 10.88
CA LEU A 182 17.01 -3.33 10.35
C LEU A 182 18.22 -3.76 9.49
N LYS A 183 18.98 -4.77 9.94
CA LYS A 183 20.07 -5.33 9.14
C LYS A 183 19.55 -5.86 7.78
N LYS A 184 18.45 -6.59 7.75
CA LYS A 184 17.84 -7.08 6.52
C LYS A 184 17.33 -5.95 5.63
N LEU A 185 16.66 -4.94 6.19
CA LEU A 185 16.20 -3.76 5.45
C LEU A 185 17.38 -2.99 4.83
N GLN A 186 18.53 -2.95 5.52
CA GLN A 186 19.76 -2.37 5.01
C GLN A 186 20.34 -3.21 3.84
N GLU A 187 20.40 -4.52 3.97
CA GLU A 187 20.83 -5.44 2.90
C GLU A 187 19.96 -5.29 1.64
N LEU A 188 18.65 -5.05 1.82
CA LEU A 188 17.69 -4.82 0.73
C LEU A 188 17.65 -3.35 0.24
N LYS A 189 18.50 -2.48 0.77
CA LYS A 189 18.60 -1.06 0.39
C LYS A 189 17.30 -0.25 0.61
N TYR A 190 16.51 -0.60 1.62
CA TYR A 190 15.42 0.26 2.08
C TYR A 190 15.92 1.34 3.03
N ILE A 191 16.91 0.99 3.85
CA ILE A 191 17.58 1.91 4.77
C ILE A 191 19.09 1.83 4.58
N ARG A 192 19.81 2.86 4.97
CA ARG A 192 21.28 2.85 5.10
C ARG A 192 21.68 3.19 6.53
N ARG A 193 22.87 2.77 6.93
CA ARG A 193 23.46 3.16 8.21
C ARG A 193 24.62 4.10 7.93
N SER A 194 24.60 5.30 8.52
CA SER A 194 25.63 6.30 8.41
C SER A 194 25.93 6.88 9.80
N GLN A 195 27.20 6.95 10.21
CA GLN A 195 27.63 7.49 11.50
C GLN A 195 26.95 6.90 12.75
N GLY A 196 26.45 5.67 12.65
CA GLY A 196 25.73 5.01 13.75
C GLY A 196 24.20 5.13 13.68
N GLU A 197 23.69 6.01 12.87
CA GLU A 197 22.26 6.26 12.66
C GLU A 197 21.75 5.53 11.43
N TYR A 198 20.44 5.27 11.37
CA TYR A 198 19.77 4.73 10.20
C TYR A 198 19.10 5.86 9.42
N GLU A 199 18.96 5.69 8.13
CA GLU A 199 18.30 6.62 7.22
C GLU A 199 17.47 5.82 6.21
N ILE A 200 16.25 6.25 5.94
CA ILE A 200 15.38 5.64 4.92
C ILE A 200 15.85 6.13 3.55
N ILE A 201 16.28 5.21 2.68
CA ILE A 201 16.80 5.55 1.34
C ILE A 201 15.67 6.01 0.41
N SER A 202 14.49 5.39 0.53
CA SER A 202 13.30 5.72 -0.26
C SER A 202 12.05 5.40 0.56
N TYR A 203 11.44 6.45 1.10
CA TYR A 203 10.22 6.34 1.87
C TYR A 203 9.09 5.67 1.07
N ILE A 204 8.87 6.12 -0.17
CA ILE A 204 7.82 5.59 -1.05
C ILE A 204 8.00 4.09 -1.30
N LYS A 205 9.23 3.65 -1.56
CA LYS A 205 9.51 2.23 -1.78
C LYS A 205 9.23 1.39 -0.53
N LEU A 206 9.55 1.91 0.65
CA LEU A 206 9.27 1.26 1.93
C LEU A 206 7.76 1.22 2.20
N LEU A 207 7.05 2.32 1.93
CA LEU A 207 5.60 2.45 2.06
C LEU A 207 4.86 1.42 1.18
N GLU A 208 5.13 1.39 -0.12
CA GLU A 208 4.50 0.45 -1.06
C GLU A 208 4.72 -1.01 -0.61
N ARG A 209 5.94 -1.31 -0.16
CA ARG A 209 6.27 -2.64 0.33
C ARG A 209 5.51 -3.01 1.59
N TRP A 210 5.35 -2.05 2.50
CA TRP A 210 4.60 -2.24 3.73
C TRP A 210 3.11 -2.40 3.47
N GLU A 211 2.50 -1.58 2.62
CA GLU A 211 1.07 -1.61 2.32
C GLU A 211 0.63 -2.96 1.75
N LEU A 212 1.40 -3.52 0.83
CA LEU A 212 1.15 -4.87 0.32
C LEU A 212 1.14 -5.90 1.45
N GLY A 213 2.15 -5.89 2.31
CA GLY A 213 2.23 -6.81 3.43
C GLY A 213 1.16 -6.58 4.50
N TYR A 214 0.78 -5.32 4.73
CA TYR A 214 -0.29 -4.96 5.65
C TYR A 214 -1.62 -5.58 5.21
N ALA A 215 -2.03 -5.33 3.96
CA ALA A 215 -3.30 -5.77 3.43
C ALA A 215 -3.50 -7.29 3.53
N GLU A 216 -2.47 -8.06 3.29
CA GLU A 216 -2.58 -9.51 3.15
C GLU A 216 -2.26 -10.30 4.42
N ARG A 217 -1.35 -9.81 5.24
CA ARG A 217 -0.86 -10.56 6.39
C ARG A 217 -1.13 -9.89 7.72
N LEU A 218 -0.76 -8.62 7.88
CA LEU A 218 -0.81 -7.98 9.17
C LEU A 218 -2.24 -7.69 9.58
N ARG A 219 -3.05 -7.14 8.68
CA ARG A 219 -4.46 -6.81 8.93
C ARG A 219 -5.28 -8.02 9.39
N ALA A 220 -5.09 -9.17 8.74
CA ALA A 220 -5.80 -10.41 9.10
C ALA A 220 -5.45 -10.87 10.53
N LYS A 221 -4.19 -10.67 10.97
CA LYS A 221 -3.77 -10.99 12.34
C LYS A 221 -4.29 -10.00 13.38
N LEU A 222 -4.48 -8.74 12.99
CA LEU A 222 -5.02 -7.70 13.87
C LEU A 222 -6.55 -7.78 13.98
N LEU A 223 -7.22 -8.56 13.12
CA LEU A 223 -8.68 -8.65 13.09
C LEU A 223 -9.23 -9.27 14.37
N ILE A 224 -10.03 -8.49 15.10
CA ILE A 224 -10.78 -8.94 16.27
C ILE A 224 -12.11 -9.52 15.81
N LYS A 225 -12.92 -8.68 15.16
CA LYS A 225 -14.26 -9.08 14.69
C LYS A 225 -14.82 -8.06 13.69
N THR A 226 -15.71 -8.55 12.81
CA THR A 226 -16.49 -7.71 11.91
C THR A 226 -17.97 -7.78 12.25
N TYR A 227 -18.66 -6.66 12.09
CA TYR A 227 -20.05 -6.46 12.50
C TYR A 227 -20.85 -5.70 11.44
N SER A 228 -22.16 -5.83 11.50
CA SER A 228 -23.14 -4.98 10.83
C SER A 228 -24.12 -4.40 11.84
N SER A 229 -24.71 -3.25 11.53
CA SER A 229 -25.79 -2.67 12.34
C SER A 229 -27.02 -3.59 12.38
N ILE A 230 -27.71 -3.61 13.53
CA ILE A 230 -29.00 -4.26 13.67
C ILE A 230 -30.08 -3.31 13.11
N GLY A 231 -31.02 -3.82 12.30
CA GLY A 231 -32.15 -3.04 11.79
C GLY A 231 -31.85 -2.20 10.54
N LYS A 232 -30.78 -2.51 9.79
CA LYS A 232 -30.39 -1.80 8.53
C LYS A 232 -30.07 -0.32 8.73
N GLN A 233 -29.63 0.10 9.91
CA GLN A 233 -29.16 1.47 10.15
C GLN A 233 -27.94 1.74 9.27
N ASN A 234 -27.93 2.88 8.59
CA ASN A 234 -26.79 3.36 7.82
C ASN A 234 -25.67 3.83 8.77
N LEU A 235 -24.41 3.77 8.30
CA LEU A 235 -23.28 4.23 9.09
C LEU A 235 -23.47 5.67 9.59
N SER A 236 -24.06 6.56 8.78
CA SER A 236 -24.36 7.96 9.14
C SER A 236 -25.27 8.11 10.36
N GLU A 237 -26.15 7.13 10.64
CA GLU A 237 -27.04 7.17 11.80
C GLU A 237 -26.32 6.83 13.13
N ILE A 238 -25.24 6.06 13.05
CA ILE A 238 -24.45 5.65 14.22
C ILE A 238 -23.12 6.38 14.35
N GLU A 239 -22.75 7.20 13.36
CA GLU A 239 -21.49 7.93 13.33
C GLU A 239 -21.27 8.79 14.58
N GLY A 240 -22.29 9.50 15.03
CA GLY A 240 -22.25 10.31 16.25
C GLY A 240 -21.95 9.47 17.50
N LEU A 241 -22.56 8.27 17.60
CA LEU A 241 -22.29 7.35 18.70
C LEU A 241 -20.88 6.78 18.63
N ILE A 242 -20.39 6.44 17.42
CA ILE A 242 -19.01 5.98 17.22
C ILE A 242 -18.02 7.04 17.73
N LYS A 243 -18.20 8.30 17.37
CA LYS A 243 -17.35 9.41 17.83
C LYS A 243 -17.41 9.61 19.34
N THR A 244 -18.60 9.52 19.94
CA THR A 244 -18.78 9.66 21.39
C THR A 244 -18.08 8.53 22.14
N TYR A 245 -18.29 7.30 21.73
CA TYR A 245 -17.70 6.14 22.39
C TYR A 245 -16.19 5.98 22.13
N ALA A 246 -15.65 6.60 21.06
CA ALA A 246 -14.21 6.64 20.86
C ALA A 246 -13.48 7.28 22.03
N SER A 247 -14.02 8.37 22.58
CA SER A 247 -13.44 9.02 23.76
C SER A 247 -13.69 8.23 25.06
N GLU A 248 -14.86 7.57 25.19
CA GLU A 248 -15.22 6.78 26.38
C GLU A 248 -14.35 5.51 26.50
N TYR A 249 -14.20 4.77 25.39
CA TYR A 249 -13.50 3.49 25.33
C TYR A 249 -12.06 3.58 24.82
N LYS A 250 -11.58 4.79 24.52
CA LYS A 250 -10.22 5.07 24.04
C LYS A 250 -9.81 4.23 22.82
N TYR A 251 -10.73 4.01 21.88
CA TYR A 251 -10.39 3.44 20.58
C TYR A 251 -10.19 4.53 19.54
N LEU A 252 -9.46 4.21 18.48
CA LEU A 252 -9.20 5.11 17.37
C LEU A 252 -10.06 4.74 16.16
N ILE A 253 -10.58 5.76 15.48
CA ILE A 253 -11.39 5.63 14.27
C ILE A 253 -10.46 5.58 13.06
N GLY A 254 -10.66 4.59 12.20
CA GLY A 254 -9.90 4.37 10.96
C GLY A 254 -10.81 4.13 9.74
N GLY A 255 -10.20 3.74 8.62
CA GLY A 255 -10.87 3.43 7.38
C GLY A 255 -11.63 4.62 6.77
N GLU A 256 -12.74 4.35 6.08
CA GLU A 256 -13.50 5.38 5.36
C GLU A 256 -14.02 6.50 6.27
N LEU A 257 -14.48 6.16 7.48
CA LEU A 257 -15.00 7.18 8.38
C LEU A 257 -13.91 8.17 8.81
N ALA A 258 -12.72 7.67 9.18
CA ALA A 258 -11.59 8.55 9.47
C ALA A 258 -11.21 9.41 8.28
N ALA A 259 -11.11 8.80 7.10
CA ALA A 259 -10.82 9.51 5.85
C ALA A 259 -11.84 10.64 5.58
N SER A 260 -13.13 10.38 5.81
CA SER A 260 -14.17 11.41 5.64
C SER A 260 -14.01 12.58 6.61
N ILE A 261 -13.59 12.31 7.85
CA ILE A 261 -13.38 13.33 8.89
C ILE A 261 -12.19 14.24 8.52
N ILE A 262 -11.07 13.67 8.07
CA ILE A 262 -9.83 14.43 7.83
C ILE A 262 -9.77 15.10 6.45
N THR A 263 -10.53 14.58 5.44
CA THR A 263 -10.54 15.14 4.08
C THR A 263 -11.82 15.88 3.74
N THR A 264 -12.93 15.62 4.44
CA THR A 264 -14.28 16.13 4.13
C THR A 264 -14.78 15.79 2.71
N TYR A 265 -14.11 14.86 2.04
CA TYR A 265 -14.33 14.51 0.63
C TYR A 265 -15.19 13.25 0.45
N LEU A 266 -15.06 12.27 1.34
CA LEU A 266 -15.65 10.94 1.21
C LEU A 266 -16.96 10.82 1.99
N ARG A 267 -17.99 10.19 1.39
CA ARG A 267 -19.14 9.69 2.13
C ARG A 267 -18.86 8.25 2.59
N PRO A 268 -18.64 8.02 3.88
CA PRO A 268 -18.20 6.71 4.35
C PRO A 268 -19.35 5.71 4.34
N ILE A 269 -19.05 4.48 3.93
CA ILE A 269 -19.96 3.33 4.01
C ILE A 269 -19.43 2.24 4.96
N SER A 270 -18.17 2.35 5.37
CA SER A 270 -17.52 1.44 6.32
C SER A 270 -16.69 2.19 7.36
N VAL A 271 -16.35 1.51 8.45
CA VAL A 271 -15.47 2.03 9.49
C VAL A 271 -14.60 0.92 10.06
N VAL A 272 -13.38 1.29 10.42
CA VAL A 272 -12.46 0.45 11.19
C VAL A 272 -12.27 1.09 12.57
N LEU A 273 -12.42 0.31 13.62
CA LEU A 273 -12.21 0.74 15.01
C LEU A 273 -10.98 0.02 15.54
N HIS A 274 -9.97 0.78 15.91
CA HIS A 274 -8.69 0.25 16.39
C HIS A 274 -8.64 0.30 17.91
N LEU A 275 -8.52 -0.87 18.54
CA LEU A 275 -8.40 -1.02 20.00
C LEU A 275 -6.95 -1.35 20.38
N ASN A 276 -6.48 -0.79 21.48
CA ASN A 276 -5.20 -1.18 22.06
C ASN A 276 -5.35 -2.49 22.86
N LYS A 277 -4.23 -3.03 23.36
CA LYS A 277 -4.23 -4.28 24.14
C LYS A 277 -5.07 -4.22 25.41
N GLU A 278 -5.16 -3.05 26.02
CA GLU A 278 -5.91 -2.86 27.27
C GLU A 278 -7.42 -2.77 27.03
N THR A 279 -7.81 -2.29 25.86
CA THR A 279 -9.23 -2.06 25.51
C THR A 279 -9.82 -3.12 24.59
N ILE A 280 -9.03 -4.09 24.16
CA ILE A 280 -9.47 -5.13 23.20
C ILE A 280 -10.71 -5.89 23.67
N ASP A 281 -10.83 -6.15 24.97
CA ASP A 281 -11.98 -6.90 25.53
C ASP A 281 -13.29 -6.10 25.49
N TYR A 282 -13.21 -4.76 25.40
CA TYR A 282 -14.40 -3.91 25.29
C TYR A 282 -15.11 -4.00 23.93
N HIS A 283 -14.51 -4.64 22.91
CA HIS A 283 -15.15 -4.74 21.59
C HIS A 283 -16.58 -5.28 21.62
N ARG A 284 -16.89 -6.20 22.55
CA ARG A 284 -18.26 -6.76 22.72
C ARG A 284 -19.21 -5.74 23.34
N GLU A 285 -18.77 -5.03 24.35
CA GLU A 285 -19.58 -3.99 24.99
C GLU A 285 -19.86 -2.83 24.02
N ILE A 286 -18.84 -2.37 23.31
CA ILE A 286 -18.98 -1.37 22.24
C ILE A 286 -19.97 -1.83 21.18
N ALA A 287 -19.88 -3.09 20.74
CA ALA A 287 -20.81 -3.66 19.76
C ALA A 287 -22.26 -3.65 20.26
N VAL A 288 -22.49 -3.97 21.55
CA VAL A 288 -23.84 -3.90 22.16
C VAL A 288 -24.36 -2.47 22.20
N LYS A 289 -23.53 -1.51 22.66
CA LYS A 289 -23.90 -0.07 22.72
C LYS A 289 -24.21 0.51 21.34
N LEU A 290 -23.46 0.13 20.32
CA LEU A 290 -23.67 0.53 18.93
C LEU A 290 -24.77 -0.30 18.22
N LYS A 291 -25.42 -1.23 18.92
CA LYS A 291 -26.45 -2.14 18.35
C LYS A 291 -25.95 -2.89 17.12
N LEU A 292 -24.79 -3.54 17.26
CA LEU A 292 -24.17 -4.31 16.19
C LEU A 292 -24.39 -5.81 16.39
N LYS A 293 -24.46 -6.54 15.29
CA LYS A 293 -24.45 -8.01 15.25
C LYS A 293 -23.22 -8.52 14.52
N PRO A 294 -22.59 -9.62 14.97
CA PRO A 294 -21.47 -10.23 14.23
C PRO A 294 -21.87 -10.57 12.80
N ASN A 295 -21.05 -10.16 11.85
CA ASN A 295 -21.24 -10.46 10.44
C ASN A 295 -19.86 -10.40 9.74
N PRO A 296 -19.33 -11.50 9.17
CA PRO A 296 -18.07 -11.48 8.44
C PRO A 296 -18.04 -10.50 7.25
N GLU A 297 -19.19 -10.30 6.60
CA GLU A 297 -19.39 -9.36 5.49
C GLU A 297 -19.86 -7.98 5.97
N GLY A 298 -19.68 -7.68 7.24
CA GLY A 298 -20.10 -6.42 7.83
C GLY A 298 -19.20 -5.24 7.43
N ASN A 299 -19.70 -4.05 7.64
CA ASN A 299 -19.01 -2.79 7.31
C ASN A 299 -18.39 -2.07 8.51
N ILE A 300 -18.43 -2.71 9.70
CA ILE A 300 -17.84 -2.20 10.93
C ILE A 300 -16.83 -3.22 11.42
N THR A 301 -15.54 -2.90 11.30
CA THR A 301 -14.45 -3.83 11.63
C THR A 301 -13.73 -3.36 12.88
N PHE A 302 -13.49 -4.28 13.80
CA PHE A 302 -12.64 -4.04 14.97
C PHE A 302 -11.26 -4.66 14.70
N LEU A 303 -10.22 -3.87 14.80
CA LEU A 303 -8.82 -4.30 14.70
C LEU A 303 -8.10 -4.01 16.02
N GLN A 304 -7.10 -4.82 16.32
CA GLN A 304 -6.10 -4.47 17.32
C GLN A 304 -5.16 -3.43 16.71
N ASN A 305 -4.76 -2.44 17.51
CA ASN A 305 -3.79 -1.43 17.08
C ASN A 305 -2.40 -2.04 16.87
N ILE A 306 -1.60 -1.44 15.99
CA ILE A 306 -0.19 -1.81 15.79
C ILE A 306 0.63 -1.07 16.85
N GLY A 307 1.37 -1.82 17.69
CA GLY A 307 2.21 -1.24 18.73
C GLY A 307 1.43 -0.59 19.89
N ASP A 308 2.16 0.00 20.79
CA ASP A 308 1.64 0.76 21.93
C ASP A 308 2.05 2.22 21.74
N TYR A 309 1.35 2.89 20.83
CA TYR A 309 1.54 4.31 20.63
C TYR A 309 0.83 5.02 21.77
N GLY A 310 1.60 5.57 22.70
CA GLY A 310 1.06 6.55 23.66
C GLY A 310 0.30 7.67 22.93
N ASP A 311 -0.31 8.57 23.67
CA ASP A 311 -1.10 9.72 23.16
C ASP A 311 -0.27 10.62 22.18
N TYR A 312 0.25 10.07 21.09
CA TYR A 312 0.79 10.85 19.99
C TYR A 312 -0.38 11.50 19.28
N GLU A 313 -0.67 12.71 19.69
CA GLU A 313 -1.54 13.59 18.92
C GLU A 313 -0.80 13.94 17.64
N TYR A 314 -1.29 13.43 16.51
CA TYR A 314 -0.86 13.88 15.19
C TYR A 314 -1.33 15.32 14.98
N GLY A 315 -0.66 16.28 15.63
CA GLY A 315 -0.89 17.71 15.45
C GLY A 315 -2.36 18.14 15.49
N GLU A 316 -2.83 18.74 14.39
CA GLU A 316 -4.22 19.23 14.25
C GLU A 316 -5.25 18.15 13.86
N LEU A 317 -4.89 16.86 13.83
CA LEU A 317 -5.85 15.80 13.55
C LEU A 317 -6.97 15.75 14.58
N ALA A 318 -8.16 15.44 14.09
CA ALA A 318 -9.33 15.29 14.94
C ALA A 318 -9.07 14.21 16.00
N LYS A 319 -9.48 14.48 17.24
CA LYS A 319 -9.33 13.57 18.37
C LYS A 319 -9.87 12.18 18.06
N ASN A 320 -9.17 11.15 18.52
CA ASN A 320 -9.49 9.73 18.35
C ASN A 320 -9.45 9.23 16.88
N ILE A 321 -8.67 9.83 16.01
CA ILE A 321 -8.40 9.34 14.65
C ILE A 321 -7.08 8.60 14.63
N ILE A 322 -7.04 7.46 13.91
CA ILE A 322 -5.82 6.67 13.72
C ILE A 322 -4.83 7.41 12.80
N ASP A 323 -3.57 7.01 12.86
CA ASP A 323 -2.50 7.44 11.96
C ASP A 323 -2.94 7.52 10.48
N PRO A 324 -2.68 8.63 9.78
CA PRO A 324 -2.95 8.78 8.35
C PRO A 324 -2.39 7.66 7.48
N LEU A 325 -1.24 7.09 7.84
CA LEU A 325 -0.64 5.96 7.14
C LEU A 325 -1.55 4.73 7.14
N LEU A 326 -2.16 4.41 8.28
CA LEU A 326 -3.12 3.31 8.38
C LEU A 326 -4.43 3.61 7.66
N ILE A 327 -4.89 4.86 7.70
CA ILE A 327 -6.06 5.28 6.94
C ILE A 327 -5.80 5.09 5.44
N HIS A 328 -4.67 5.57 4.96
CA HIS A 328 -4.24 5.41 3.56
C HIS A 328 -4.20 3.94 3.14
N ALA A 329 -3.53 3.09 3.92
CA ALA A 329 -3.42 1.66 3.66
C ALA A 329 -4.79 0.95 3.61
N GLU A 330 -5.73 1.30 4.50
CA GLU A 330 -7.09 0.75 4.49
C GLU A 330 -7.87 1.14 3.23
N LEU A 331 -7.65 2.34 2.68
CA LEU A 331 -8.31 2.79 1.47
C LEU A 331 -7.73 2.15 0.21
N VAL A 332 -6.40 2.15 0.05
CA VAL A 332 -5.75 1.63 -1.18
C VAL A 332 -5.93 0.13 -1.35
N ARG A 333 -6.03 -0.65 -0.26
CA ARG A 333 -6.18 -2.11 -0.31
C ARG A 333 -7.46 -2.57 -1.01
N THR A 334 -8.52 -1.76 -1.02
CA THR A 334 -9.83 -2.16 -1.56
C THR A 334 -9.87 -2.16 -3.08
N GLY A 335 -8.99 -1.40 -3.71
CA GLY A 335 -8.98 -1.18 -5.16
C GLY A 335 -10.14 -0.34 -5.71
N ASP A 336 -11.01 0.21 -4.84
CA ASP A 336 -12.13 1.09 -5.22
C ASP A 336 -11.58 2.45 -5.66
N SER A 337 -12.00 2.92 -6.86
CA SER A 337 -11.52 4.19 -7.44
C SER A 337 -11.81 5.40 -6.54
N ARG A 338 -13.01 5.43 -5.94
CA ARG A 338 -13.44 6.50 -5.01
C ARG A 338 -12.53 6.56 -3.78
N LEU A 339 -12.11 5.41 -3.26
CA LEU A 339 -11.21 5.32 -2.10
C LEU A 339 -9.77 5.66 -2.47
N LYS A 340 -9.32 5.32 -3.68
CA LYS A 340 -7.98 5.71 -4.18
C LYS A 340 -7.83 7.23 -4.30
N GLU A 341 -8.84 7.95 -4.80
CA GLU A 341 -8.81 9.42 -4.84
C GLU A 341 -8.68 10.02 -3.43
N THR A 342 -9.45 9.49 -2.48
CA THR A 342 -9.39 9.95 -1.10
C THR A 342 -8.03 9.60 -0.47
N ALA A 343 -7.48 8.42 -0.75
CA ALA A 343 -6.14 8.03 -0.32
C ALA A 343 -5.07 8.99 -0.85
N GLN A 344 -5.17 9.42 -2.11
CA GLN A 344 -4.25 10.41 -2.67
C GLN A 344 -4.31 11.74 -1.92
N LEU A 345 -5.51 12.24 -1.57
CA LEU A 345 -5.65 13.45 -0.75
C LEU A 345 -4.99 13.31 0.63
N ILE A 346 -5.08 12.12 1.24
CA ILE A 346 -4.43 11.83 2.52
C ILE A 346 -2.92 11.79 2.34
N PHE A 347 -2.44 11.14 1.27
CA PHE A 347 -1.02 11.08 0.94
C PHE A 347 -0.44 12.49 0.78
N ASP A 348 -1.04 13.31 -0.08
CA ASP A 348 -0.56 14.66 -0.38
C ASP A 348 -0.55 15.58 0.86
N LYS A 349 -1.50 15.39 1.76
CA LYS A 349 -1.64 16.27 2.93
C LYS A 349 -0.82 15.84 4.14
N TYR A 350 -0.63 14.53 4.36
CA TYR A 350 -0.09 14.01 5.63
C TYR A 350 1.13 13.10 5.49
N ILE A 351 1.34 12.52 4.29
CA ILE A 351 2.39 11.52 4.10
C ILE A 351 3.52 12.05 3.21
N GLU A 352 3.21 12.91 2.25
CA GLU A 352 4.21 13.44 1.30
C GLU A 352 5.36 14.18 2.02
N GLU A 353 5.04 14.93 3.06
CA GLU A 353 6.05 15.67 3.84
C GLU A 353 7.04 14.71 4.53
N LEU A 354 6.55 13.57 5.05
CA LEU A 354 7.41 12.51 5.61
C LEU A 354 8.28 11.83 4.54
N ALA A 355 7.85 11.85 3.31
CA ALA A 355 8.58 11.25 2.19
C ALA A 355 9.67 12.15 1.61
N GLN A 356 9.61 13.46 1.88
CA GLN A 356 10.57 14.47 1.40
C GLN A 356 11.71 14.74 2.40
N GLY A 357 11.55 14.39 3.67
CA GLY A 357 12.56 14.52 4.75
C GLY A 357 13.52 13.38 4.75
#